data_33a26aac5b6101f16bb850c3287af180
#
_entry.id   33a26aac5b6101f16bb850c3287af180
#
_cell.length_a   1.000
_cell.length_b   1.000
_cell.length_c   1.000
_cell.angle_alpha   90.00
_cell.angle_beta   90.00
_cell.angle_gamma   90.00
#
_symmetry.space_group_name_H-M   'P 1'
#
loop_
_entity.id
_entity.type
_entity.pdbx_description
1 polymer ?
#
loop_
_entity_poly.entity_id
_entity_poly.type
_entity_poly.pdbx_seq_one_letter_code
_entity_poly.pdbx_strand_id
1 'polypeptide(L)'
;MEPKTKKQRSLYIPYAGPVLLEFPLLNKGSAFSMEERRNFNLLGLLPEVVETIEEQAERAWIQYQGFKTEIDKHIYLRNIQDTNETLFYRLVNNHLDEMMPVIYTPTVGAACERFSEIYRRSRGVFISYQNRHNMDDILQNVPNHNIKVIVVTDGERILGLGDQGIGGMGIPIGKLSLYTACGGISPAYTLPVVLDVGTNNQQLLNDPLYMGWRNPRITDDEYYEFVDEFIQAVKQRWPDVLLQFEDFAQKNAMPLLNRYRNEICSFNDDIQGTAAVTVGTLIAASRAAGGQLSEKKIVFLGAGPYHWIKRAARGDQRVTFGPGDNVLRCGFHA
;
A
#
# COMPACT_ATOMS: atom_id res chain seq x y z
N MET A 1 35.94 -19.59 -12.66
CA MET A 1 35.61 -18.47 -11.78
C MET A 1 34.66 -18.99 -10.73
N GLU A 2 35.12 -19.17 -9.51
CA GLU A 2 34.27 -19.55 -8.40
C GLU A 2 33.29 -18.41 -8.10
N PRO A 3 32.00 -18.69 -7.83
CA PRO A 3 31.04 -17.65 -7.46
C PRO A 3 31.47 -17.03 -6.13
N LYS A 4 31.76 -15.73 -6.14
CA LYS A 4 32.00 -14.98 -4.90
C LYS A 4 30.81 -15.17 -3.98
N THR A 5 30.99 -15.92 -2.91
CA THR A 5 30.01 -16.04 -1.82
C THR A 5 29.70 -14.64 -1.32
N LYS A 6 28.45 -14.18 -1.51
CA LYS A 6 27.97 -12.95 -0.89
C LYS A 6 28.20 -13.09 0.61
N LYS A 7 29.08 -12.25 1.19
CA LYS A 7 29.22 -12.18 2.64
C LYS A 7 27.83 -11.92 3.21
N GLN A 8 27.29 -12.90 3.92
CA GLN A 8 26.08 -12.72 4.70
C GLN A 8 26.35 -11.59 5.71
N ARG A 9 25.63 -10.48 5.58
CA ARG A 9 25.70 -9.41 6.60
C ARG A 9 24.91 -9.87 7.80
N SER A 10 25.58 -9.97 8.96
CA SER A 10 24.88 -10.25 10.22
C SER A 10 23.90 -9.11 10.52
N LEU A 11 22.67 -9.45 10.84
CA LEU A 11 21.66 -8.52 11.31
C LEU A 11 21.78 -8.44 12.84
N TYR A 12 22.03 -7.25 13.36
CA TYR A 12 21.97 -7.02 14.79
C TYR A 12 20.53 -6.81 15.22
N ILE A 13 20.03 -7.64 16.13
CA ILE A 13 18.65 -7.61 16.63
C ILE A 13 18.72 -7.20 18.12
N PRO A 14 18.20 -6.00 18.49
CA PRO A 14 18.24 -5.52 19.87
C PRO A 14 17.13 -6.08 20.77
N TYR A 15 16.34 -7.05 20.27
CA TYR A 15 15.18 -7.61 20.94
C TYR A 15 15.39 -9.08 21.26
N ALA A 16 14.84 -9.55 22.39
CA ALA A 16 14.87 -10.94 22.83
C ALA A 16 13.57 -11.31 23.58
N GLY A 17 13.35 -12.60 23.82
CA GLY A 17 12.18 -13.09 24.52
C GLY A 17 10.85 -12.78 23.83
N PRO A 18 9.76 -12.61 24.59
CA PRO A 18 8.43 -12.35 24.01
C PRO A 18 8.38 -11.11 23.12
N VAL A 19 9.19 -10.09 23.44
CA VAL A 19 9.22 -8.84 22.66
C VAL A 19 9.65 -9.10 21.22
N LEU A 20 10.62 -10.00 20.97
CA LEU A 20 11.04 -10.34 19.61
C LEU A 20 9.90 -10.96 18.78
N LEU A 21 9.03 -11.73 19.42
CA LEU A 21 7.89 -12.37 18.75
C LEU A 21 6.78 -11.38 18.38
N GLU A 22 6.80 -10.17 18.93
CA GLU A 22 5.85 -9.09 18.61
C GLU A 22 6.26 -8.25 17.39
N PHE A 23 7.48 -8.44 16.87
CA PHE A 23 7.95 -7.71 15.68
C PHE A 23 7.73 -8.53 14.40
N PRO A 24 6.74 -8.19 13.56
CA PRO A 24 6.39 -9.00 12.38
C PRO A 24 7.53 -9.22 11.40
N LEU A 25 8.41 -8.24 11.23
CA LEU A 25 9.58 -8.30 10.34
C LEU A 25 10.72 -9.19 10.88
N LEU A 26 10.75 -9.46 12.17
CA LEU A 26 11.81 -10.23 12.85
C LEU A 26 11.32 -11.58 13.34
N ASN A 27 10.02 -11.72 13.55
CA ASN A 27 9.41 -12.94 14.05
C ASN A 27 9.48 -14.04 12.96
N LYS A 28 10.18 -15.12 13.29
CA LYS A 28 10.28 -16.33 12.45
C LYS A 28 9.30 -17.43 12.89
N GLY A 29 8.56 -17.22 14.00
CA GLY A 29 7.70 -18.24 14.59
C GLY A 29 8.46 -19.52 14.90
N SER A 30 7.89 -20.67 14.56
CA SER A 30 8.50 -22.00 14.74
C SER A 30 9.80 -22.22 13.94
N ALA A 31 10.13 -21.36 12.97
CA ALA A 31 11.38 -21.45 12.20
C ALA A 31 12.62 -20.88 12.93
N PHE A 32 12.47 -20.30 14.13
CA PHE A 32 13.64 -20.03 14.94
C PHE A 32 14.38 -21.33 15.26
N SER A 33 15.66 -21.43 14.85
CA SER A 33 16.50 -22.60 15.15
C SER A 33 16.72 -22.77 16.66
N MET A 34 17.10 -23.95 17.11
CA MET A 34 17.36 -24.20 18.54
C MET A 34 18.48 -23.30 19.08
N GLU A 35 19.46 -22.96 18.26
CA GLU A 35 20.51 -21.99 18.60
C GLU A 35 19.95 -20.58 18.79
N GLU A 36 19.15 -20.11 17.82
CA GLU A 36 18.47 -18.79 17.92
C GLU A 36 17.52 -18.73 19.13
N ARG A 37 16.78 -19.83 19.40
CA ARG A 37 15.89 -19.90 20.58
C ARG A 37 16.65 -19.74 21.88
N ARG A 38 17.87 -20.31 21.99
CA ARG A 38 18.73 -20.10 23.16
C ARG A 38 19.28 -18.68 23.23
N ASN A 39 19.81 -18.18 22.11
CA ASN A 39 20.45 -16.86 22.04
C ASN A 39 19.48 -15.71 22.27
N PHE A 40 18.21 -15.86 21.85
CA PHE A 40 17.17 -14.84 21.98
C PHE A 40 16.18 -15.09 23.13
N ASN A 41 16.47 -16.02 24.04
CA ASN A 41 15.60 -16.34 25.19
C ASN A 41 14.17 -16.75 24.78
N LEU A 42 14.04 -17.59 23.73
CA LEU A 42 12.76 -18.06 23.19
C LEU A 42 12.41 -19.49 23.64
N LEU A 43 13.26 -20.15 24.42
CA LEU A 43 12.99 -21.50 24.91
C LEU A 43 11.72 -21.52 25.75
N GLY A 44 10.82 -22.46 25.48
CA GLY A 44 9.52 -22.57 26.15
C GLY A 44 8.45 -21.60 25.64
N LEU A 45 8.79 -20.61 24.78
CA LEU A 45 7.84 -19.69 24.18
C LEU A 45 7.30 -20.19 22.83
N LEU A 46 7.96 -21.16 22.23
CA LEU A 46 7.61 -21.75 20.94
C LEU A 46 7.46 -23.28 21.09
N PRO A 47 6.60 -23.93 20.27
CA PRO A 47 6.56 -25.39 20.18
C PRO A 47 7.94 -25.97 19.89
N GLU A 48 8.21 -27.20 20.35
CA GLU A 48 9.54 -27.83 20.27
C GLU A 48 10.06 -28.00 18.83
N VAL A 49 9.17 -28.32 17.90
CA VAL A 49 9.55 -28.54 16.49
C VAL A 49 10.06 -27.26 15.86
N VAL A 50 11.20 -27.35 15.18
CA VAL A 50 11.74 -26.30 14.31
C VAL A 50 11.27 -26.59 12.89
N GLU A 51 10.42 -25.71 12.37
CA GLU A 51 9.89 -25.82 11.00
C GLU A 51 10.75 -25.04 10.02
N THR A 52 10.76 -25.48 8.77
CA THR A 52 11.20 -24.64 7.65
C THR A 52 10.12 -23.60 7.31
N ILE A 53 10.49 -22.58 6.54
CA ILE A 53 9.51 -21.59 6.06
C ILE A 53 8.48 -22.24 5.11
N GLU A 54 8.88 -23.28 4.38
CA GLU A 54 8.02 -24.06 3.50
C GLU A 54 6.96 -24.83 4.28
N GLU A 55 7.34 -25.50 5.36
CA GLU A 55 6.41 -26.21 6.23
C GLU A 55 5.43 -25.26 6.92
N GLN A 56 5.90 -24.08 7.35
CA GLN A 56 5.00 -23.04 7.88
C GLN A 56 4.02 -22.53 6.81
N ALA A 57 4.50 -22.28 5.58
CA ALA A 57 3.67 -21.79 4.49
C ALA A 57 2.63 -22.85 4.09
N GLU A 58 2.99 -24.12 4.03
CA GLU A 58 2.05 -25.22 3.74
C GLU A 58 0.96 -25.32 4.81
N ARG A 59 1.33 -25.28 6.09
CA ARG A 59 0.35 -25.27 7.17
C ARG A 59 -0.58 -24.05 7.08
N ALA A 60 -0.05 -22.86 6.80
CA ALA A 60 -0.84 -21.66 6.65
C ALA A 60 -1.76 -21.74 5.42
N TRP A 61 -1.32 -22.39 4.34
CA TRP A 61 -2.14 -22.64 3.16
C TRP A 61 -3.33 -23.56 3.46
N ILE A 62 -3.11 -24.66 4.17
CA ILE A 62 -4.19 -25.57 4.58
C ILE A 62 -5.22 -24.82 5.44
N GLN A 63 -4.77 -23.95 6.35
CA GLN A 63 -5.67 -23.13 7.18
C GLN A 63 -6.45 -22.13 6.32
N TYR A 64 -5.79 -21.45 5.37
CA TYR A 64 -6.41 -20.51 4.44
C TYR A 64 -7.52 -21.16 3.63
N GLN A 65 -7.30 -22.37 3.11
CA GLN A 65 -8.31 -23.12 2.35
C GLN A 65 -9.54 -23.49 3.19
N GLY A 66 -9.40 -23.55 4.51
CA GLY A 66 -10.52 -23.81 5.43
C GLY A 66 -11.55 -22.69 5.54
N PHE A 67 -11.20 -21.45 5.15
CA PHE A 67 -12.12 -20.31 5.17
C PHE A 67 -13.05 -20.31 3.95
N LYS A 68 -14.32 -19.99 4.18
CA LYS A 68 -15.39 -20.06 3.16
C LYS A 68 -15.57 -18.76 2.40
N THR A 69 -15.28 -17.62 3.02
CA THR A 69 -15.49 -16.31 2.41
C THR A 69 -14.17 -15.59 2.16
N GLU A 70 -14.12 -14.77 1.12
CA GLU A 70 -12.90 -14.03 0.77
C GLU A 70 -12.53 -13.02 1.86
N ILE A 71 -13.51 -12.45 2.56
CA ILE A 71 -13.24 -11.55 3.69
C ILE A 71 -12.60 -12.29 4.87
N ASP A 72 -13.01 -13.52 5.18
CA ASP A 72 -12.40 -14.32 6.25
C ASP A 72 -10.96 -14.71 5.88
N LYS A 73 -10.72 -15.06 4.61
CA LYS A 73 -9.38 -15.27 4.07
C LYS A 73 -8.52 -14.02 4.18
N HIS A 74 -9.07 -12.85 3.84
CA HIS A 74 -8.40 -11.56 4.00
C HIS A 74 -8.01 -11.31 5.46
N ILE A 75 -8.94 -11.49 6.39
CA ILE A 75 -8.70 -11.32 7.82
C ILE A 75 -7.60 -12.27 8.32
N TYR A 76 -7.61 -13.52 7.86
CA TYR A 76 -6.58 -14.49 8.18
C TYR A 76 -5.21 -14.07 7.66
N LEU A 77 -5.11 -13.67 6.39
CA LEU A 77 -3.84 -13.19 5.80
C LEU A 77 -3.32 -11.93 6.50
N ARG A 78 -4.21 -11.01 6.86
CA ARG A 78 -3.85 -9.82 7.66
C ARG A 78 -3.28 -10.21 9.02
N ASN A 79 -3.85 -11.21 9.68
CA ASN A 79 -3.31 -11.70 10.96
C ASN A 79 -1.88 -12.24 10.80
N ILE A 80 -1.62 -13.03 9.75
CA ILE A 80 -0.26 -13.51 9.47
C ILE A 80 0.67 -12.31 9.18
N GLN A 81 0.25 -11.36 8.35
CA GLN A 81 1.04 -10.18 8.02
C GLN A 81 1.40 -9.35 9.26
N ASP A 82 0.49 -9.24 10.22
CA ASP A 82 0.69 -8.47 11.45
C ASP A 82 1.51 -9.21 12.52
N THR A 83 1.80 -10.49 12.31
CA THR A 83 2.58 -11.32 13.26
C THR A 83 3.87 -11.86 12.68
N ASN A 84 3.91 -12.22 11.40
CA ASN A 84 5.07 -12.77 10.71
C ASN A 84 5.04 -12.40 9.22
N GLU A 85 5.65 -11.28 8.87
CA GLU A 85 5.65 -10.78 7.48
C GLU A 85 6.42 -11.69 6.52
N THR A 86 7.47 -12.36 6.98
CA THR A 86 8.21 -13.30 6.14
C THR A 86 7.32 -14.46 5.71
N LEU A 87 6.57 -15.03 6.63
CA LEU A 87 5.60 -16.08 6.34
C LEU A 87 4.49 -15.57 5.41
N PHE A 88 3.94 -14.38 5.69
CA PHE A 88 2.92 -13.78 4.85
C PHE A 88 3.36 -13.69 3.39
N TYR A 89 4.53 -13.08 3.14
CA TYR A 89 5.01 -12.92 1.76
C TYR A 89 5.45 -14.25 1.13
N ARG A 90 5.96 -15.20 1.91
CA ARG A 90 6.23 -16.56 1.37
C ARG A 90 4.94 -17.23 0.91
N LEU A 91 3.90 -17.19 1.73
CA LEU A 91 2.60 -17.76 1.40
C LEU A 91 1.98 -17.08 0.17
N VAL A 92 1.95 -15.75 0.15
CA VAL A 92 1.42 -14.98 -0.99
C VAL A 92 2.19 -15.29 -2.27
N ASN A 93 3.51 -15.35 -2.23
CA ASN A 93 4.32 -15.62 -3.43
C ASN A 93 4.16 -17.06 -3.95
N ASN A 94 3.90 -18.03 -3.06
CA ASN A 94 3.63 -19.41 -3.47
C ASN A 94 2.26 -19.54 -4.16
N HIS A 95 1.30 -18.67 -3.84
CA HIS A 95 -0.09 -18.73 -4.32
C HIS A 95 -0.58 -17.37 -4.83
N LEU A 96 0.27 -16.65 -5.59
CA LEU A 96 0.05 -15.24 -5.94
C LEU A 96 -1.27 -15.02 -6.70
N ASP A 97 -1.57 -15.85 -7.69
CA ASP A 97 -2.76 -15.70 -8.53
C ASP A 97 -4.05 -15.82 -7.70
N GLU A 98 -4.07 -16.68 -6.70
CA GLU A 98 -5.24 -16.90 -5.84
C GLU A 98 -5.32 -15.84 -4.73
N MET A 99 -4.18 -15.42 -4.16
CA MET A 99 -4.17 -14.54 -3.00
C MET A 99 -4.18 -13.04 -3.37
N MET A 100 -3.74 -12.67 -4.57
CA MET A 100 -3.73 -11.26 -4.99
C MET A 100 -5.13 -10.62 -4.93
N PRO A 101 -6.23 -11.25 -5.43
CA PRO A 101 -7.56 -10.69 -5.30
C PRO A 101 -8.09 -10.66 -3.86
N VAL A 102 -7.47 -11.39 -2.95
CA VAL A 102 -7.83 -11.42 -1.52
C VAL A 102 -7.09 -10.33 -0.74
N ILE A 103 -5.80 -10.12 -1.00
CA ILE A 103 -5.02 -9.08 -0.30
C ILE A 103 -5.25 -7.68 -0.85
N TYR A 104 -5.79 -7.57 -2.08
CA TYR A 104 -6.12 -6.30 -2.73
C TYR A 104 -7.51 -6.38 -3.38
N THR A 105 -7.67 -5.79 -4.59
CA THR A 105 -8.98 -5.78 -5.27
C THR A 105 -9.37 -7.15 -5.80
N PRO A 106 -10.63 -7.59 -5.62
CA PRO A 106 -11.78 -6.82 -5.10
C PRO A 106 -11.97 -6.90 -3.58
N THR A 107 -11.38 -7.85 -2.87
CA THR A 107 -11.69 -8.14 -1.46
C THR A 107 -11.35 -6.99 -0.51
N VAL A 108 -10.31 -6.22 -0.81
CA VAL A 108 -9.93 -5.03 -0.02
C VAL A 108 -11.07 -4.00 0.07
N GLY A 109 -11.94 -3.91 -0.93
CA GLY A 109 -13.13 -3.06 -0.88
C GLY A 109 -14.03 -3.41 0.31
N ALA A 110 -14.43 -4.68 0.42
CA ALA A 110 -15.20 -5.17 1.56
C ALA A 110 -14.44 -5.01 2.89
N ALA A 111 -13.12 -5.15 2.88
CA ALA A 111 -12.30 -4.90 4.07
C ALA A 111 -12.30 -3.42 4.49
N CYS A 112 -12.33 -2.48 3.54
CA CYS A 112 -12.46 -1.05 3.82
C CYS A 112 -13.84 -0.71 4.43
N GLU A 113 -14.93 -1.25 3.88
CA GLU A 113 -16.28 -1.06 4.41
C GLU A 113 -16.40 -1.58 5.85
N ARG A 114 -15.75 -2.70 6.16
CA ARG A 114 -15.78 -3.35 7.47
C ARG A 114 -14.54 -3.05 8.32
N PHE A 115 -13.77 -2.05 7.99
CA PHE A 115 -12.48 -1.79 8.63
C PHE A 115 -12.58 -1.72 10.15
N SER A 116 -13.52 -0.95 10.69
CA SER A 116 -13.68 -0.79 12.14
C SER A 116 -14.13 -2.08 12.83
N GLU A 117 -14.92 -2.91 12.16
CA GLU A 117 -15.39 -4.21 12.66
C GLU A 117 -14.24 -5.23 12.74
N ILE A 118 -13.38 -5.26 11.71
CA ILE A 118 -12.31 -6.25 11.57
C ILE A 118 -10.95 -5.79 12.14
N TYR A 119 -10.86 -4.55 12.62
CA TYR A 119 -9.63 -4.00 13.19
C TYR A 119 -9.14 -4.81 14.39
N ARG A 120 -7.87 -5.19 14.38
CA ARG A 120 -7.24 -5.97 15.46
C ARG A 120 -5.88 -5.43 15.88
N ARG A 121 -5.12 -4.91 14.94
CA ARG A 121 -3.76 -4.39 15.18
C ARG A 121 -3.50 -3.19 14.29
N SER A 122 -2.79 -2.22 14.82
CA SER A 122 -2.36 -1.05 14.08
C SER A 122 -1.33 -1.43 13.01
N ARG A 123 -1.55 -0.96 11.78
CA ARG A 123 -0.57 -1.01 10.69
C ARG A 123 -0.61 0.31 9.92
N GLY A 124 0.55 0.95 9.81
CA GLY A 124 0.67 2.27 9.19
C GLY A 124 0.38 3.42 10.14
N VAL A 125 0.16 4.59 9.58
CA VAL A 125 -0.03 5.84 10.32
C VAL A 125 -1.40 6.43 10.00
N PHE A 126 -2.13 6.76 11.06
CA PHE A 126 -3.44 7.40 11.01
C PHE A 126 -3.26 8.86 11.43
N ILE A 127 -3.43 9.79 10.49
CA ILE A 127 -3.22 11.22 10.74
C ILE A 127 -4.57 11.92 10.69
N SER A 128 -5.13 12.22 11.88
CA SER A 128 -6.39 12.94 11.98
C SER A 128 -6.17 14.45 11.94
N TYR A 129 -7.06 15.16 11.26
CA TYR A 129 -7.09 16.62 11.23
C TYR A 129 -7.09 17.26 12.64
N GLN A 130 -7.68 16.58 13.62
CA GLN A 130 -7.62 17.04 15.02
C GLN A 130 -6.20 17.15 15.57
N ASN A 131 -5.29 16.32 15.06
CA ASN A 131 -3.90 16.25 15.50
C ASN A 131 -2.92 16.93 14.53
N ARG A 132 -3.41 17.78 13.62
CA ARG A 132 -2.59 18.42 12.58
C ARG A 132 -1.35 19.13 13.10
N HIS A 133 -1.46 19.79 14.26
CA HIS A 133 -0.34 20.50 14.88
C HIS A 133 0.75 19.60 15.48
N ASN A 134 0.52 18.28 15.52
CA ASN A 134 1.47 17.29 16.01
C ASN A 134 2.04 16.42 14.84
N MET A 135 2.02 16.91 13.61
CA MET A 135 2.37 16.14 12.41
C MET A 135 3.76 15.52 12.50
N ASP A 136 4.75 16.33 12.91
CA ASP A 136 6.14 15.87 13.07
C ASP A 136 6.26 14.79 14.13
N ASP A 137 5.61 14.96 15.28
CA ASP A 137 5.63 13.99 16.39
C ASP A 137 4.98 12.67 15.95
N ILE A 138 3.86 12.75 15.23
CA ILE A 138 3.18 11.56 14.67
C ILE A 138 4.11 10.77 13.75
N LEU A 139 4.78 11.45 12.83
CA LEU A 139 5.71 10.80 11.92
C LEU A 139 6.96 10.29 12.65
N GLN A 140 7.43 10.97 13.72
CA GLN A 140 8.55 10.49 14.53
C GLN A 140 8.24 9.19 15.28
N ASN A 141 6.96 8.90 15.57
CA ASN A 141 6.54 7.63 16.15
C ASN A 141 6.72 6.42 15.21
N VAL A 142 6.98 6.66 13.91
CA VAL A 142 7.32 5.57 12.97
C VAL A 142 8.72 5.06 13.30
N PRO A 143 8.85 3.79 13.72
CA PRO A 143 10.12 3.28 14.23
C PRO A 143 11.20 3.14 13.15
N ASN A 144 10.79 3.00 11.87
CA ASN A 144 11.73 2.86 10.77
C ASN A 144 12.07 4.22 10.17
N HIS A 145 13.35 4.61 10.29
CA HIS A 145 13.87 5.86 9.73
C HIS A 145 14.17 5.79 8.23
N ASN A 146 14.14 4.61 7.63
CA ASN A 146 14.52 4.39 6.23
C ASN A 146 13.31 4.02 5.36
N ILE A 147 12.24 4.80 5.45
CA ILE A 147 11.07 4.62 4.57
C ILE A 147 11.44 5.10 3.16
N LYS A 148 11.11 4.29 2.15
CA LYS A 148 11.37 4.56 0.73
C LYS A 148 10.10 4.76 -0.08
N VAL A 149 8.99 4.19 0.37
CA VAL A 149 7.69 4.29 -0.31
C VAL A 149 6.61 4.55 0.71
N ILE A 150 5.84 5.59 0.50
CA ILE A 150 4.61 5.90 1.22
C ILE A 150 3.45 5.80 0.23
N VAL A 151 2.40 5.07 0.59
CA VAL A 151 1.10 5.16 -0.08
C VAL A 151 0.13 5.84 0.86
N VAL A 152 -0.48 6.92 0.40
CA VAL A 152 -1.40 7.75 1.18
C VAL A 152 -2.77 7.82 0.52
N THR A 153 -3.81 7.78 1.34
CA THR A 153 -5.20 8.04 0.94
C THR A 153 -5.89 8.96 1.93
N ASP A 154 -6.92 9.67 1.51
CA ASP A 154 -7.83 10.40 2.39
C ASP A 154 -9.18 9.67 2.59
N GLY A 155 -9.33 8.50 1.99
CA GLY A 155 -10.51 7.64 2.11
C GLY A 155 -11.77 8.17 1.40
N GLU A 156 -11.69 9.28 0.60
CA GLU A 156 -12.87 9.90 0.02
C GLU A 156 -13.48 9.10 -1.13
N ARG A 157 -12.64 8.38 -1.90
CA ARG A 157 -13.11 7.65 -3.08
C ARG A 157 -12.47 6.27 -3.21
N ILE A 158 -12.79 5.41 -2.28
CA ILE A 158 -12.27 4.05 -2.27
C ILE A 158 -12.93 3.23 -3.39
N LEU A 159 -12.15 2.93 -4.43
CA LEU A 159 -12.60 2.16 -5.60
C LEU A 159 -13.92 2.71 -6.16
N GLY A 160 -14.92 1.84 -6.36
CA GLY A 160 -16.30 2.20 -6.72
C GLY A 160 -17.25 2.41 -5.53
N LEU A 161 -16.76 2.27 -4.28
CA LEU A 161 -17.57 2.30 -3.06
C LEU A 161 -17.80 3.72 -2.52
N GLY A 162 -16.97 4.68 -2.91
CA GLY A 162 -17.05 6.06 -2.42
C GLY A 162 -16.33 6.26 -1.09
N ASP A 163 -16.86 7.18 -0.27
CA ASP A 163 -16.24 7.60 0.99
C ASP A 163 -16.30 6.50 2.06
N GLN A 164 -15.12 6.00 2.43
CA GLN A 164 -14.93 5.00 3.48
C GLN A 164 -14.21 5.58 4.71
N GLY A 165 -13.92 6.88 4.71
CA GLY A 165 -13.23 7.54 5.82
C GLY A 165 -11.97 6.79 6.24
N ILE A 166 -11.84 6.51 7.55
CA ILE A 166 -10.68 5.80 8.11
C ILE A 166 -10.49 4.39 7.53
N GLY A 167 -11.57 3.76 7.06
CA GLY A 167 -11.54 2.44 6.42
C GLY A 167 -10.72 2.42 5.14
N GLY A 168 -10.52 3.58 4.52
CA GLY A 168 -9.61 3.75 3.39
C GLY A 168 -8.20 3.22 3.63
N MET A 169 -7.74 3.09 4.90
CA MET A 169 -6.43 2.52 5.24
C MET A 169 -6.19 1.13 4.64
N GLY A 170 -7.23 0.36 4.38
CA GLY A 170 -7.09 -0.95 3.71
C GLY A 170 -6.39 -0.86 2.35
N ILE A 171 -6.60 0.23 1.62
CA ILE A 171 -6.03 0.46 0.28
C ILE A 171 -4.50 0.62 0.32
N PRO A 172 -3.90 1.57 1.08
CA PRO A 172 -2.45 1.68 1.20
C PRO A 172 -1.78 0.39 1.67
N ILE A 173 -2.39 -0.32 2.60
CA ILE A 173 -1.86 -1.61 3.11
C ILE A 173 -1.82 -2.65 1.99
N GLY A 174 -2.91 -2.82 1.25
CA GLY A 174 -2.99 -3.76 0.14
C GLY A 174 -2.05 -3.38 -1.00
N LYS A 175 -2.00 -2.09 -1.39
CA LYS A 175 -1.10 -1.58 -2.42
C LYS A 175 0.36 -1.86 -2.09
N LEU A 176 0.80 -1.56 -0.87
CA LEU A 176 2.18 -1.81 -0.44
C LEU A 176 2.51 -3.31 -0.33
N SER A 177 1.50 -4.16 -0.05
CA SER A 177 1.68 -5.61 -0.14
C SER A 177 2.02 -6.06 -1.57
N LEU A 178 1.40 -5.44 -2.59
CA LEU A 178 1.76 -5.69 -3.99
C LEU A 178 3.14 -5.14 -4.35
N TYR A 179 3.54 -3.98 -3.82
CA TYR A 179 4.91 -3.47 -3.98
C TYR A 179 5.96 -4.47 -3.51
N THR A 180 5.66 -5.17 -2.43
CA THR A 180 6.56 -6.22 -1.91
C THR A 180 6.45 -7.50 -2.73
N ALA A 181 5.26 -8.06 -2.88
CA ALA A 181 5.05 -9.37 -3.52
C ALA A 181 5.42 -9.37 -5.01
N CYS A 182 5.04 -8.30 -5.75
CA CYS A 182 5.27 -8.22 -7.19
C CYS A 182 6.50 -7.36 -7.56
N GLY A 183 6.77 -6.31 -6.79
CA GLY A 183 7.85 -5.36 -7.08
C GLY A 183 9.16 -5.64 -6.34
N GLY A 184 9.16 -6.56 -5.35
CA GLY A 184 10.35 -6.91 -4.59
C GLY A 184 10.84 -5.83 -3.62
N ILE A 185 10.00 -4.83 -3.32
CA ILE A 185 10.31 -3.79 -2.33
C ILE A 185 10.19 -4.39 -0.93
N SER A 186 11.25 -4.28 -0.12
CA SER A 186 11.20 -4.78 1.25
C SER A 186 10.09 -4.10 2.06
N PRO A 187 9.25 -4.85 2.79
CA PRO A 187 8.18 -4.27 3.61
C PRO A 187 8.72 -3.34 4.71
N ALA A 188 9.97 -3.52 5.11
CA ALA A 188 10.65 -2.61 6.03
C ALA A 188 10.79 -1.17 5.50
N TYR A 189 10.67 -0.96 4.19
CA TYR A 189 10.83 0.36 3.55
C TYR A 189 9.50 1.00 3.15
N THR A 190 8.39 0.40 3.53
CA THR A 190 7.04 0.82 3.13
C THR A 190 6.26 1.40 4.31
N LEU A 191 5.42 2.40 4.05
CA LEU A 191 4.58 3.02 5.07
C LEU A 191 3.19 3.33 4.49
N PRO A 192 2.14 2.62 4.92
CA PRO A 192 0.78 3.01 4.60
C PRO A 192 0.32 4.16 5.49
N VAL A 193 -0.35 5.15 4.88
CA VAL A 193 -0.84 6.34 5.58
C VAL A 193 -2.30 6.61 5.20
N VAL A 194 -3.12 6.98 6.17
CA VAL A 194 -4.43 7.55 5.94
C VAL A 194 -4.52 8.93 6.59
N LEU A 195 -5.02 9.89 5.82
CA LEU A 195 -5.35 11.23 6.26
C LEU A 195 -6.84 11.24 6.67
N ASP A 196 -7.10 11.21 7.97
CA ASP A 196 -8.46 11.24 8.51
C ASP A 196 -8.97 12.67 8.59
N VAL A 197 -9.53 13.11 7.50
CA VAL A 197 -10.10 14.44 7.29
C VAL A 197 -11.63 14.49 7.54
N GLY A 198 -12.16 13.47 8.22
CA GLY A 198 -13.59 13.25 8.39
C GLY A 198 -14.21 12.43 7.26
N THR A 199 -15.52 12.29 7.28
CA THR A 199 -16.27 11.54 6.26
C THR A 199 -17.64 12.17 6.02
N ASN A 200 -18.11 12.14 4.78
CA ASN A 200 -19.48 12.53 4.43
C ASN A 200 -20.42 11.31 4.32
N ASN A 201 -19.92 10.12 4.60
CA ASN A 201 -20.70 8.90 4.64
C ASN A 201 -21.55 8.83 5.92
N GLN A 202 -22.86 9.06 5.77
CA GLN A 202 -23.80 9.10 6.90
C GLN A 202 -23.89 7.77 7.65
N GLN A 203 -23.65 6.64 6.99
CA GLN A 203 -23.63 5.34 7.66
C GLN A 203 -22.47 5.26 8.65
N LEU A 204 -21.27 5.71 8.24
CA LEU A 204 -20.10 5.75 9.11
C LEU A 204 -20.25 6.76 10.25
N LEU A 205 -20.81 7.96 9.98
CA LEU A 205 -21.03 8.97 11.01
C LEU A 205 -21.98 8.48 12.11
N ASN A 206 -22.95 7.62 11.74
CA ASN A 206 -23.95 7.07 12.66
C ASN A 206 -23.55 5.73 13.27
N ASP A 207 -22.46 5.10 12.80
CA ASP A 207 -21.99 3.82 13.34
C ASP A 207 -21.24 4.04 14.66
N PRO A 208 -21.70 3.48 15.77
CA PRO A 208 -21.03 3.58 17.06
C PRO A 208 -19.64 2.90 17.08
N LEU A 209 -19.39 1.98 16.15
CA LEU A 209 -18.10 1.27 16.04
C LEU A 209 -17.11 1.98 15.14
N TYR A 210 -17.52 3.02 14.39
CA TYR A 210 -16.62 3.74 13.49
C TYR A 210 -15.42 4.34 14.24
N MET A 211 -14.22 3.97 13.82
CA MET A 211 -12.96 4.32 14.49
C MET A 211 -12.33 5.63 13.99
N GLY A 212 -12.86 6.24 12.94
CA GLY A 212 -12.36 7.50 12.39
C GLY A 212 -12.93 8.73 13.11
N TRP A 213 -12.46 9.90 12.70
CA TRP A 213 -12.97 11.18 13.18
C TRP A 213 -14.39 11.41 12.68
N ARG A 214 -15.37 11.40 13.61
CA ARG A 214 -16.82 11.52 13.32
C ARG A 214 -17.25 12.95 13.06
N ASN A 215 -16.77 13.51 11.98
CA ASN A 215 -17.13 14.84 11.51
C ASN A 215 -17.29 14.84 10.00
N PRO A 216 -18.08 15.76 9.44
CA PRO A 216 -18.05 15.99 8.00
C PRO A 216 -16.62 16.28 7.54
N ARG A 217 -16.31 15.94 6.29
CA ARG A 217 -15.00 16.23 5.71
C ARG A 217 -14.70 17.71 5.75
N ILE A 218 -13.49 18.04 6.17
CA ILE A 218 -12.95 19.39 5.93
C ILE A 218 -12.82 19.63 4.44
N THR A 219 -12.92 20.86 4.03
CA THR A 219 -12.98 21.25 2.61
C THR A 219 -12.06 22.41 2.30
N ASP A 220 -11.85 22.66 1.01
CA ASP A 220 -11.20 23.84 0.46
C ASP A 220 -9.82 24.14 1.12
N ASP A 221 -9.64 25.35 1.64
CA ASP A 221 -8.36 25.81 2.16
C ASP A 221 -7.87 24.97 3.34
N GLU A 222 -8.75 24.61 4.28
CA GLU A 222 -8.39 23.77 5.44
C GLU A 222 -7.85 22.39 4.99
N TYR A 223 -8.45 21.81 3.95
CA TYR A 223 -8.01 20.54 3.40
C TYR A 223 -6.62 20.62 2.77
N TYR A 224 -6.40 21.68 1.95
CA TYR A 224 -5.11 21.85 1.28
C TYR A 224 -3.99 22.25 2.23
N GLU A 225 -4.28 23.04 3.26
CA GLU A 225 -3.33 23.37 4.33
C GLU A 225 -2.92 22.11 5.09
N PHE A 226 -3.88 21.27 5.47
CA PHE A 226 -3.59 20.01 6.16
C PHE A 226 -2.74 19.05 5.33
N VAL A 227 -3.05 18.90 4.04
CA VAL A 227 -2.24 18.08 3.13
C VAL A 227 -0.84 18.67 2.96
N ASP A 228 -0.71 20.01 2.90
CA ASP A 228 0.58 20.68 2.79
C ASP A 228 1.44 20.43 4.04
N GLU A 229 0.87 20.58 5.24
CA GLU A 229 1.56 20.24 6.50
C GLU A 229 2.09 18.79 6.47
N PHE A 230 1.26 17.84 6.02
CA PHE A 230 1.68 16.44 5.85
C PHE A 230 2.85 16.30 4.88
N ILE A 231 2.78 16.93 3.72
CA ILE A 231 3.84 16.86 2.70
C ILE A 231 5.14 17.46 3.22
N GLN A 232 5.10 18.60 3.91
CA GLN A 232 6.31 19.23 4.46
C GLN A 232 6.94 18.34 5.54
N ALA A 233 6.15 17.77 6.43
CA ALA A 233 6.65 16.85 7.45
C ALA A 233 7.26 15.56 6.85
N VAL A 234 6.65 15.01 5.79
CA VAL A 234 7.20 13.87 5.05
C VAL A 234 8.53 14.24 4.38
N LYS A 235 8.62 15.40 3.71
CA LYS A 235 9.86 15.89 3.06
C LYS A 235 10.99 16.08 4.08
N GLN A 236 10.66 16.61 5.26
CA GLN A 236 11.64 16.80 6.32
C GLN A 236 12.17 15.47 6.85
N ARG A 237 11.31 14.49 7.06
CA ARG A 237 11.67 13.22 7.66
C ARG A 237 12.29 12.23 6.66
N TRP A 238 11.77 12.16 5.44
CA TRP A 238 12.23 11.25 4.38
C TRP A 238 12.35 11.99 3.04
N PRO A 239 13.41 12.78 2.85
CA PRO A 239 13.55 13.64 1.66
C PRO A 239 13.60 12.89 0.33
N ASP A 240 14.02 11.63 0.35
CA ASP A 240 14.17 10.77 -0.85
C ASP A 240 13.01 9.76 -0.99
N VAL A 241 11.90 9.95 -0.28
CA VAL A 241 10.77 9.02 -0.32
C VAL A 241 9.97 9.15 -1.61
N LEU A 242 9.47 8.03 -2.13
CA LEU A 242 8.41 8.02 -3.13
C LEU A 242 7.06 8.11 -2.42
N LEU A 243 6.29 9.14 -2.73
CA LEU A 243 4.94 9.35 -2.21
C LEU A 243 3.90 9.06 -3.30
N GLN A 244 3.10 8.04 -3.11
CA GLN A 244 1.99 7.69 -3.98
C GLN A 244 0.67 8.15 -3.38
N PHE A 245 -0.07 8.98 -4.11
CA PHE A 245 -1.47 9.31 -3.81
C PHE A 245 -2.39 8.22 -4.39
N GLU A 246 -3.32 7.73 -3.56
CA GLU A 246 -4.20 6.61 -3.92
C GLU A 246 -5.64 6.88 -3.46
N ASP A 247 -6.61 6.66 -4.33
CA ASP A 247 -8.05 6.74 -4.04
C ASP A 247 -8.52 8.10 -3.47
N PHE A 248 -7.92 9.21 -3.95
CA PHE A 248 -8.42 10.57 -3.70
C PHE A 248 -9.57 10.90 -4.66
N ALA A 249 -10.56 11.67 -4.16
CA ALA A 249 -11.61 12.19 -5.04
C ALA A 249 -11.01 13.06 -6.16
N GLN A 250 -11.58 12.99 -7.35
CA GLN A 250 -11.05 13.66 -8.55
C GLN A 250 -10.86 15.18 -8.36
N LYS A 251 -11.74 15.82 -7.57
CA LYS A 251 -11.65 17.26 -7.25
C LYS A 251 -10.34 17.61 -6.54
N ASN A 252 -9.80 16.69 -5.72
CA ASN A 252 -8.57 16.84 -4.95
C ASN A 252 -7.35 16.23 -5.66
N ALA A 253 -7.51 15.07 -6.31
CA ALA A 253 -6.41 14.31 -6.92
C ALA A 253 -5.58 15.12 -7.91
N MET A 254 -6.25 15.86 -8.81
CA MET A 254 -5.58 16.68 -9.82
C MET A 254 -4.85 17.90 -9.26
N PRO A 255 -5.50 18.74 -8.39
CA PRO A 255 -4.81 19.85 -7.75
C PRO A 255 -3.59 19.40 -6.95
N LEU A 256 -3.69 18.30 -6.17
CA LEU A 256 -2.57 17.76 -5.40
C LEU A 256 -1.43 17.28 -6.31
N LEU A 257 -1.73 16.52 -7.37
CA LEU A 257 -0.72 16.09 -8.33
C LEU A 257 0.00 17.29 -8.96
N ASN A 258 -0.73 18.32 -9.40
CA ASN A 258 -0.14 19.50 -10.02
C ASN A 258 0.73 20.29 -9.03
N ARG A 259 0.32 20.36 -7.76
CA ARG A 259 1.04 21.10 -6.71
C ARG A 259 2.36 20.41 -6.34
N TYR A 260 2.35 19.09 -6.13
CA TYR A 260 3.49 18.41 -5.51
C TYR A 260 4.40 17.65 -6.46
N ARG A 261 4.00 17.39 -7.71
CA ARG A 261 4.78 16.59 -8.68
C ARG A 261 6.21 17.08 -8.95
N ASN A 262 6.51 18.34 -8.70
CA ASN A 262 7.84 18.94 -8.87
C ASN A 262 8.49 19.29 -7.52
N GLU A 263 7.82 19.06 -6.40
CA GLU A 263 8.32 19.37 -5.06
C GLU A 263 8.84 18.15 -4.30
N ILE A 264 8.21 17.00 -4.51
CA ILE A 264 8.58 15.72 -3.92
C ILE A 264 8.47 14.62 -4.98
N CYS A 265 9.25 13.55 -4.85
CA CYS A 265 9.07 12.37 -5.70
C CYS A 265 7.70 11.77 -5.47
N SER A 266 6.72 12.13 -6.31
CA SER A 266 5.33 11.72 -6.12
C SER A 266 4.60 11.44 -7.42
N PHE A 267 3.57 10.62 -7.33
CA PHE A 267 2.61 10.39 -8.40
C PHE A 267 1.22 10.05 -7.82
N ASN A 268 0.21 10.14 -8.68
CA ASN A 268 -1.14 9.65 -8.39
C ASN A 268 -1.42 8.45 -9.28
N ASP A 269 -1.68 7.29 -8.67
CA ASP A 269 -1.84 6.04 -9.41
C ASP A 269 -3.17 6.01 -10.20
N ASP A 270 -4.26 6.53 -9.62
CA ASP A 270 -5.56 6.60 -10.30
C ASP A 270 -5.53 7.43 -11.59
N ILE A 271 -4.63 8.41 -11.64
CA ILE A 271 -4.45 9.30 -12.79
C ILE A 271 -3.35 8.77 -13.71
N GLN A 272 -2.12 8.68 -13.20
CA GLN A 272 -0.93 8.40 -14.01
C GLN A 272 -0.74 6.91 -14.25
N GLY A 273 -0.93 6.07 -13.22
CA GLY A 273 -0.83 4.61 -13.34
C GLY A 273 -1.93 4.06 -14.25
N THR A 274 -3.18 4.49 -14.06
CA THR A 274 -4.30 4.11 -14.92
C THR A 274 -4.08 4.55 -16.36
N ALA A 275 -3.57 5.75 -16.59
CA ALA A 275 -3.23 6.22 -17.94
C ALA A 275 -2.14 5.35 -18.57
N ALA A 276 -1.07 5.05 -17.83
CA ALA A 276 0.06 4.26 -18.32
C ALA A 276 -0.34 2.83 -18.72
N VAL A 277 -1.09 2.14 -17.86
CA VAL A 277 -1.55 0.76 -18.14
C VAL A 277 -2.54 0.72 -19.31
N THR A 278 -3.45 1.69 -19.39
CA THR A 278 -4.43 1.77 -20.49
C THR A 278 -3.74 2.00 -21.84
N VAL A 279 -2.79 2.91 -21.89
CA VAL A 279 -2.02 3.20 -23.10
C VAL A 279 -1.17 2.00 -23.50
N GLY A 280 -0.47 1.36 -22.56
CA GLY A 280 0.29 0.14 -22.83
C GLY A 280 -0.58 -0.97 -23.41
N THR A 281 -1.77 -1.17 -22.85
CA THR A 281 -2.76 -2.14 -23.35
C THR A 281 -3.26 -1.81 -24.75
N LEU A 282 -3.56 -0.54 -25.01
CA LEU A 282 -4.00 -0.10 -26.35
C LEU A 282 -2.91 -0.31 -27.41
N ILE A 283 -1.64 -0.05 -27.09
CA ILE A 283 -0.52 -0.32 -28.00
C ILE A 283 -0.39 -1.81 -28.26
N ALA A 284 -0.44 -2.64 -27.21
CA ALA A 284 -0.34 -4.09 -27.34
C ALA A 284 -1.50 -4.66 -28.19
N ALA A 285 -2.73 -4.22 -27.90
CA ALA A 285 -3.93 -4.62 -28.65
C ALA A 285 -3.86 -4.19 -30.13
N SER A 286 -3.39 -2.96 -30.41
CA SER A 286 -3.23 -2.48 -31.79
C SER A 286 -2.22 -3.31 -32.57
N ARG A 287 -1.10 -3.68 -31.95
CA ARG A 287 -0.09 -4.57 -32.57
C ARG A 287 -0.64 -5.96 -32.81
N ALA A 288 -1.35 -6.54 -31.85
CA ALA A 288 -1.97 -7.85 -31.98
C ALA A 288 -3.03 -7.90 -33.08
N ALA A 289 -3.78 -6.80 -33.29
CA ALA A 289 -4.79 -6.66 -34.33
C ALA A 289 -4.22 -6.28 -35.71
N GLY A 290 -2.91 -6.12 -35.84
CA GLY A 290 -2.25 -5.69 -37.09
C GLY A 290 -2.61 -4.26 -37.46
N GLY A 291 -1.78 -3.29 -37.10
CA GLY A 291 -1.94 -1.86 -37.42
C GLY A 291 -1.37 -0.94 -36.33
N GLN A 292 -1.39 0.35 -36.64
CA GLN A 292 -0.92 1.38 -35.72
C GLN A 292 -2.06 1.94 -34.87
N LEU A 293 -1.74 2.44 -33.68
CA LEU A 293 -2.71 3.04 -32.78
C LEU A 293 -3.38 4.28 -33.40
N SER A 294 -2.65 5.03 -34.23
CA SER A 294 -3.15 6.18 -34.99
C SER A 294 -4.29 5.86 -35.99
N GLU A 295 -4.40 4.59 -36.42
CA GLU A 295 -5.44 4.11 -37.32
C GLU A 295 -6.71 3.65 -36.61
N LYS A 296 -6.68 3.59 -35.26
CA LYS A 296 -7.76 3.03 -34.45
C LYS A 296 -8.72 4.11 -33.98
N LYS A 297 -10.00 3.80 -33.99
CA LYS A 297 -11.04 4.63 -33.38
C LYS A 297 -11.17 4.19 -31.90
N ILE A 298 -10.87 5.10 -30.98
CA ILE A 298 -10.99 4.85 -29.55
C ILE A 298 -12.25 5.52 -29.03
N VAL A 299 -13.09 4.75 -28.35
CA VAL A 299 -14.32 5.24 -27.72
C VAL A 299 -14.17 5.15 -26.21
N PHE A 300 -14.42 6.28 -25.51
CA PHE A 300 -14.45 6.34 -24.05
C PHE A 300 -15.91 6.39 -23.59
N LEU A 301 -16.27 5.44 -22.74
CA LEU A 301 -17.57 5.41 -22.07
C LEU A 301 -17.38 5.65 -20.58
N GLY A 302 -17.98 6.73 -20.06
CA GLY A 302 -17.90 7.13 -18.66
C GLY A 302 -17.36 8.53 -18.43
N ALA A 303 -17.36 8.99 -17.18
CA ALA A 303 -16.95 10.34 -16.76
C ALA A 303 -15.73 10.36 -15.81
N GLY A 304 -14.98 9.29 -15.70
CA GLY A 304 -13.79 9.18 -14.84
C GLY A 304 -12.59 9.99 -15.36
N PRO A 305 -11.35 9.77 -14.87
CA PRO A 305 -10.14 10.51 -15.22
C PRO A 305 -9.66 10.31 -16.68
N TYR A 306 -10.55 9.94 -17.59
CA TYR A 306 -10.27 9.59 -18.99
C TYR A 306 -9.70 10.75 -19.82
N HIS A 307 -9.80 11.98 -19.36
CA HIS A 307 -9.19 13.12 -20.05
C HIS A 307 -7.65 13.00 -20.11
N TRP A 308 -7.02 12.33 -19.16
CA TRP A 308 -5.59 12.04 -19.17
C TRP A 308 -5.23 11.00 -20.24
N ILE A 309 -6.03 9.94 -20.34
CA ILE A 309 -5.87 8.94 -21.40
C ILE A 309 -6.02 9.60 -22.77
N LYS A 310 -7.01 10.50 -22.93
CA LYS A 310 -7.18 11.30 -24.16
C LYS A 310 -5.98 12.17 -24.47
N ARG A 311 -5.40 12.83 -23.47
CA ARG A 311 -4.19 13.67 -23.64
C ARG A 311 -2.97 12.84 -23.97
N ALA A 312 -2.76 11.74 -23.25
CA ALA A 312 -1.67 10.80 -23.53
C ALA A 312 -1.79 10.19 -24.93
N ALA A 313 -2.99 9.80 -25.36
CA ALA A 313 -3.25 9.24 -26.68
C ALA A 313 -3.09 10.27 -27.84
N ARG A 314 -3.17 11.58 -27.56
CA ARG A 314 -2.96 12.66 -28.56
C ARG A 314 -1.51 13.15 -28.62
N GLY A 315 -0.60 12.61 -27.81
CA GLY A 315 0.76 13.11 -27.74
C GLY A 315 0.93 14.47 -27.08
N ASP A 316 -0.15 15.06 -26.52
CA ASP A 316 -0.18 16.41 -25.96
C ASP A 316 0.52 16.53 -24.58
N GLN A 317 0.86 15.41 -23.96
CA GLN A 317 1.68 15.37 -22.74
C GLN A 317 2.60 14.15 -22.73
N ARG A 318 3.86 14.40 -22.48
CA ARG A 318 4.84 13.36 -22.19
C ARG A 318 4.62 12.90 -20.75
N VAL A 319 4.17 11.68 -20.56
CA VAL A 319 4.26 11.00 -19.25
C VAL A 319 5.64 10.39 -19.21
N THR A 320 6.53 10.92 -18.35
CA THR A 320 7.92 10.46 -18.30
C THR A 320 8.24 9.86 -16.95
N PHE A 321 8.77 8.63 -16.95
CA PHE A 321 9.51 8.08 -15.83
C PHE A 321 10.98 7.97 -16.25
N GLY A 322 11.88 8.65 -15.59
CA GLY A 322 13.31 8.61 -15.87
C GLY A 322 14.13 8.60 -14.58
N PRO A 323 15.30 7.96 -14.56
CA PRO A 323 16.22 8.10 -13.45
C PRO A 323 16.68 9.56 -13.39
N GLY A 324 16.27 10.27 -12.36
CA GLY A 324 16.64 11.67 -12.10
C GLY A 324 15.53 12.69 -12.21
N ASP A 325 14.44 12.43 -12.97
CA ASP A 325 13.35 13.40 -13.16
C ASP A 325 12.01 12.98 -12.54
N ASN A 326 11.96 11.93 -11.76
CA ASN A 326 10.76 11.43 -11.04
C ASN A 326 9.45 11.40 -11.85
N VAL A 327 9.51 11.18 -13.18
CA VAL A 327 8.36 11.28 -14.09
C VAL A 327 8.37 10.13 -15.09
N LEU A 328 7.24 9.44 -15.26
CA LEU A 328 7.05 8.39 -16.27
C LEU A 328 6.96 9.02 -17.67
N ARG A 329 7.85 8.67 -18.59
CA ARG A 329 7.77 9.09 -19.99
C ARG A 329 7.21 7.99 -20.86
N CYS A 330 5.93 8.03 -21.18
CA CYS A 330 5.38 7.34 -22.33
C CYS A 330 5.38 8.31 -23.50
N GLY A 331 6.40 8.25 -24.34
CA GLY A 331 6.45 9.03 -25.58
C GLY A 331 5.65 8.30 -26.67
N PHE A 332 4.58 8.93 -27.17
CA PHE A 332 4.04 8.60 -28.46
C PHE A 332 4.59 9.60 -29.46
N HIS A 333 5.42 9.13 -30.40
CA HIS A 333 5.67 9.84 -31.62
C HIS A 333 4.55 9.44 -32.60
N ALA A 334 3.79 10.43 -33.08
CA ALA A 334 2.87 10.29 -34.17
C ALA A 334 3.61 9.92 -35.45
#